data_364da783c80b4f88447d6b8d65c199f4
#
_entry.id   364da783c80b4f88447d6b8d65c199f4
#
_cell.length_a   1.000
_cell.length_b   1.000
_cell.length_c   1.000
_cell.angle_alpha   90.00
_cell.angle_beta   90.00
_cell.angle_gamma   90.00
#
_symmetry.space_group_name_H-M   'P 1'
#
loop_
_entity.id
_entity.type
_entity.pdbx_description
1 polymer ?
#
loop_
_entity_poly.entity_id
_entity_poly.type
_entity_poly.pdbx_seq_one_letter_code
_entity_poly.pdbx_strand_id
1 'polypeptide(L)'
;MGIFDRFIGQEARSLEDPTATNSTKDFLSVMGWGDFAAAAGVTVNTDTAMGVPAIWAAVNFIAGTLAGLPLHVYRKTDAGRERVTEGFGATINTAVNDEMSSFEWRKYMFEQVLTGGRSITYIERDEGGNVRNLHPVDPNGVLVERKVTSQGFPAKTYRYNQRIFKARDIIDLTFMLKANQLDPRGPIATNKDAIGMAIAASQYGAKAFQSGGIPPAVLQGPFQSGAAASRASEDVAAATAKLAKEGRPIMALPLGHELKSVGFSPEQMQLIELQRFSIEQIARIYSLPPIFLQDLTRSTFTNSEQQDLHFVKHTLKRWIEQAEQEMNLKLFGRGSDQYVEFNVDGLLRGD
;
A
#
# COMPACT_ATOMS: atom_id res chain seq x y z
N MET A 1 -23.21 -7.25 -42.10
CA MET A 1 -22.86 -7.87 -40.80
C MET A 1 -21.55 -7.29 -40.36
N GLY A 2 -21.60 -6.32 -39.47
CA GLY A 2 -20.48 -5.48 -39.11
C GLY A 2 -19.72 -6.03 -37.92
N ILE A 3 -18.45 -5.64 -37.81
CA ILE A 3 -17.50 -6.00 -36.74
C ILE A 3 -18.05 -5.70 -35.33
N PHE A 4 -19.07 -4.85 -35.20
CA PHE A 4 -19.71 -4.49 -33.93
C PHE A 4 -20.63 -5.59 -33.35
N ASP A 5 -21.18 -6.51 -34.16
CA ASP A 5 -22.05 -7.57 -33.67
C ASP A 5 -21.32 -8.68 -32.89
N ARG A 6 -19.99 -8.70 -32.97
CA ARG A 6 -19.15 -9.66 -32.20
C ARG A 6 -18.85 -9.21 -30.77
N PHE A 7 -18.97 -7.92 -30.48
CA PHE A 7 -18.72 -7.39 -29.14
C PHE A 7 -19.95 -7.40 -28.24
N ILE A 8 -21.15 -7.29 -28.83
CA ILE A 8 -22.42 -7.27 -28.07
C ILE A 8 -22.78 -8.66 -27.52
N GLY A 9 -22.36 -9.74 -28.20
CA GLY A 9 -22.65 -11.11 -27.75
C GLY A 9 -21.88 -11.62 -26.55
N GLN A 10 -20.81 -10.94 -26.13
CA GLN A 10 -20.05 -11.32 -24.93
C GLN A 10 -20.47 -10.54 -23.66
N GLU A 11 -21.03 -9.36 -23.78
CA GLU A 11 -21.54 -8.59 -22.65
C GLU A 11 -22.85 -9.14 -22.07
N ALA A 12 -23.70 -9.77 -22.89
CA ALA A 12 -24.96 -10.34 -22.44
C ALA A 12 -24.81 -11.54 -21.50
N ARG A 13 -23.66 -12.24 -21.52
CA ARG A 13 -23.43 -13.41 -20.67
C ARG A 13 -23.01 -13.07 -19.24
N SER A 14 -22.52 -11.86 -18.99
CA SER A 14 -22.18 -11.42 -17.63
C SER A 14 -23.38 -10.90 -16.83
N LEU A 15 -24.50 -10.59 -17.50
CA LEU A 15 -25.73 -10.10 -16.87
C LEU A 15 -26.73 -11.24 -16.54
N GLU A 16 -26.53 -12.46 -17.06
CA GLU A 16 -27.45 -13.59 -16.85
C GLU A 16 -27.17 -14.40 -15.59
N ASP A 17 -26.03 -14.17 -14.91
CA ASP A 17 -25.75 -14.81 -13.61
C ASP A 17 -25.50 -13.75 -12.52
N PRO A 18 -26.56 -13.23 -11.88
CA PRO A 18 -26.44 -12.21 -10.82
C PRO A 18 -25.81 -12.74 -9.54
N THR A 19 -25.46 -14.03 -9.47
CA THR A 19 -24.77 -14.64 -8.32
C THR A 19 -23.25 -14.65 -8.47
N ALA A 20 -22.71 -14.43 -9.66
CA ALA A 20 -21.29 -14.28 -9.90
C ALA A 20 -20.89 -12.81 -9.72
N THR A 21 -20.63 -12.38 -8.49
CA THR A 21 -19.98 -11.11 -8.22
C THR A 21 -18.51 -11.25 -8.61
N ASN A 22 -18.20 -11.08 -9.89
CA ASN A 22 -16.83 -10.94 -10.36
C ASN A 22 -16.24 -9.69 -9.70
N SER A 23 -15.05 -9.81 -9.15
CA SER A 23 -14.33 -8.67 -8.62
C SER A 23 -14.20 -7.62 -9.74
N THR A 24 -14.66 -6.40 -9.50
CA THR A 24 -14.53 -5.28 -10.43
C THR A 24 -13.06 -5.04 -10.82
N LYS A 25 -12.12 -5.53 -10.01
CA LYS A 25 -10.68 -5.48 -10.26
C LYS A 25 -10.27 -6.30 -11.50
N ASP A 26 -10.83 -7.49 -11.71
CA ASP A 26 -10.46 -8.34 -12.85
C ASP A 26 -10.90 -7.75 -14.19
N PHE A 27 -12.09 -7.15 -14.23
CA PHE A 27 -12.58 -6.47 -15.42
C PHE A 27 -11.73 -5.24 -15.78
N LEU A 28 -11.36 -4.45 -14.78
CA LEU A 28 -10.57 -3.23 -14.97
C LEU A 28 -9.09 -3.55 -15.28
N SER A 29 -8.53 -4.63 -14.72
CA SER A 29 -7.16 -5.05 -15.02
C SER A 29 -7.01 -5.63 -16.43
N VAL A 30 -7.99 -6.40 -16.90
CA VAL A 30 -8.04 -6.92 -18.28
C VAL A 30 -8.19 -5.80 -19.30
N MET A 31 -8.87 -4.70 -18.94
CA MET A 31 -9.03 -3.51 -19.80
C MET A 31 -7.86 -2.53 -19.71
N GLY A 32 -6.79 -2.84 -18.94
CA GLY A 32 -5.65 -1.94 -18.73
C GLY A 32 -5.98 -0.73 -17.86
N TRP A 33 -7.11 -0.73 -17.16
CA TRP A 33 -7.58 0.37 -16.31
C TRP A 33 -7.30 0.11 -14.82
N GLY A 34 -6.43 -0.86 -14.53
CA GLY A 34 -6.01 -1.18 -13.16
C GLY A 34 -5.24 -0.06 -12.45
N ASP A 35 -4.73 0.87 -13.23
CA ASP A 35 -4.03 2.05 -12.74
C ASP A 35 -4.98 3.22 -12.67
N PHE A 36 -5.46 3.53 -11.47
CA PHE A 36 -6.34 4.68 -11.28
C PHE A 36 -5.52 5.97 -11.36
N ALA A 37 -5.79 6.79 -12.37
CA ALA A 37 -5.25 8.15 -12.38
C ALA A 37 -5.74 8.90 -11.14
N ALA A 38 -4.79 9.50 -10.41
CA ALA A 38 -5.10 10.42 -9.32
C ALA A 38 -5.56 11.78 -9.91
N ALA A 39 -6.24 12.58 -9.09
CA ALA A 39 -6.63 13.95 -9.46
C ALA A 39 -5.42 14.81 -9.89
N ALA A 40 -4.21 14.48 -9.42
CA ALA A 40 -2.94 15.10 -9.82
C ALA A 40 -2.42 14.65 -11.21
N GLY A 41 -3.16 13.83 -11.98
CA GLY A 41 -2.77 13.36 -13.30
C GLY A 41 -1.66 12.30 -13.33
N VAL A 42 -1.34 11.68 -12.18
CA VAL A 42 -0.36 10.60 -12.06
C VAL A 42 -1.03 9.26 -11.77
N THR A 43 -0.45 8.19 -12.28
CA THR A 43 -0.92 6.84 -12.02
C THR A 43 -0.49 6.39 -10.62
N VAL A 44 -1.46 5.90 -9.81
CA VAL A 44 -1.22 5.38 -8.47
C VAL A 44 -1.61 3.90 -8.41
N ASN A 45 -0.61 3.06 -8.29
CA ASN A 45 -0.72 1.63 -7.99
C ASN A 45 0.16 1.29 -6.79
N THR A 46 0.24 0.03 -6.42
CA THR A 46 1.07 -0.39 -5.27
C THR A 46 2.54 -0.03 -5.49
N ASP A 47 3.11 -0.27 -6.68
CA ASP A 47 4.52 -0.04 -6.95
C ASP A 47 4.86 1.46 -6.96
N THR A 48 4.05 2.29 -7.64
CA THR A 48 4.28 3.74 -7.65
C THR A 48 4.07 4.37 -6.28
N ALA A 49 3.12 3.87 -5.50
CA ALA A 49 2.89 4.33 -4.14
C ALA A 49 4.04 3.94 -3.20
N MET A 50 4.57 2.72 -3.32
CA MET A 50 5.73 2.26 -2.54
C MET A 50 7.02 3.01 -2.92
N GLY A 51 7.06 3.67 -4.07
CA GLY A 51 8.11 4.64 -4.42
C GLY A 51 8.07 5.95 -3.61
N VAL A 52 6.98 6.23 -2.89
CA VAL A 52 6.89 7.38 -1.97
C VAL A 52 7.55 7.02 -0.64
N PRO A 53 8.64 7.71 -0.22
CA PRO A 53 9.41 7.33 0.98
C PRO A 53 8.57 7.20 2.25
N ALA A 54 7.58 8.08 2.44
CA ALA A 54 6.70 8.05 3.62
C ALA A 54 5.80 6.82 3.65
N ILE A 55 5.32 6.33 2.49
CA ILE A 55 4.52 5.10 2.40
C ILE A 55 5.41 3.89 2.65
N TRP A 56 6.58 3.85 2.00
CA TRP A 56 7.58 2.81 2.24
C TRP A 56 7.93 2.69 3.73
N ALA A 57 8.23 3.82 4.38
CA ALA A 57 8.54 3.87 5.80
C ALA A 57 7.37 3.36 6.66
N ALA A 58 6.13 3.83 6.40
CA ALA A 58 4.95 3.41 7.15
C ALA A 58 4.69 1.91 7.04
N VAL A 59 4.68 1.37 5.82
CA VAL A 59 4.41 -0.04 5.56
C VAL A 59 5.49 -0.92 6.17
N ASN A 60 6.77 -0.61 5.89
CA ASN A 60 7.89 -1.41 6.39
C ASN A 60 8.01 -1.36 7.92
N PHE A 61 7.74 -0.20 8.54
CA PHE A 61 7.80 -0.05 9.99
C PHE A 61 6.69 -0.85 10.69
N ILE A 62 5.44 -0.72 10.25
CA ILE A 62 4.32 -1.47 10.86
C ILE A 62 4.48 -2.97 10.61
N ALA A 63 4.71 -3.38 9.36
CA ALA A 63 4.81 -4.79 9.00
C ALA A 63 6.03 -5.44 9.67
N GLY A 64 7.18 -4.75 9.71
CA GLY A 64 8.40 -5.23 10.35
C GLY A 64 8.23 -5.39 11.87
N THR A 65 7.61 -4.41 12.54
CA THR A 65 7.35 -4.48 13.97
C THR A 65 6.42 -5.65 14.31
N LEU A 66 5.30 -5.80 13.59
CA LEU A 66 4.35 -6.91 13.80
C LEU A 66 4.98 -8.27 13.49
N ALA A 67 5.80 -8.36 12.45
CA ALA A 67 6.51 -9.59 12.09
C ALA A 67 7.57 -9.99 13.14
N GLY A 68 8.17 -9.02 13.81
CA GLY A 68 9.16 -9.24 14.87
C GLY A 68 8.57 -9.75 16.18
N LEU A 69 7.25 -9.60 16.39
CA LEU A 69 6.61 -10.09 17.61
C LEU A 69 6.61 -11.61 17.66
N PRO A 70 7.03 -12.24 18.78
CA PRO A 70 6.90 -13.68 18.95
C PRO A 70 5.43 -14.10 18.87
N LEU A 71 5.13 -15.15 18.11
CA LEU A 71 3.80 -15.72 17.94
C LEU A 71 3.79 -17.15 18.52
N HIS A 72 2.93 -17.40 19.50
CA HIS A 72 2.87 -18.68 20.17
C HIS A 72 1.47 -19.27 20.18
N VAL A 73 1.40 -20.60 20.20
CA VAL A 73 0.15 -21.34 20.44
C VAL A 73 0.04 -21.61 21.94
N TYR A 74 -1.12 -21.31 22.48
CA TYR A 74 -1.49 -21.63 23.87
C TYR A 74 -2.72 -22.54 23.89
N ARG A 75 -2.80 -23.33 24.96
CA ARG A 75 -3.99 -24.12 25.34
C ARG A 75 -4.56 -23.58 26.64
N LYS A 76 -5.86 -23.40 26.71
CA LYS A 76 -6.59 -23.08 27.95
C LYS A 76 -6.69 -24.35 28.78
N THR A 77 -6.34 -24.27 30.06
CA THR A 77 -6.44 -25.33 31.05
C THR A 77 -7.16 -24.80 32.29
N ASP A 78 -7.61 -25.68 33.16
CA ASP A 78 -8.27 -25.26 34.41
C ASP A 78 -7.32 -24.47 35.34
N ALA A 79 -6.00 -24.66 35.19
CA ALA A 79 -4.96 -23.93 35.93
C ALA A 79 -4.50 -22.63 35.27
N GLY A 80 -5.05 -22.27 34.12
CA GLY A 80 -4.67 -21.07 33.35
C GLY A 80 -4.38 -21.34 31.87
N ARG A 81 -3.21 -20.96 31.37
CA ARG A 81 -2.79 -21.20 30.01
C ARG A 81 -1.45 -21.94 29.96
N GLU A 82 -1.32 -22.86 29.03
CA GLU A 82 -0.11 -23.60 28.73
C GLU A 82 0.35 -23.37 27.29
N ARG A 83 1.66 -23.17 27.11
CA ARG A 83 2.23 -23.02 25.78
C ARG A 83 2.37 -24.38 25.10
N VAL A 84 1.82 -24.51 23.89
CA VAL A 84 1.95 -25.70 23.05
C VAL A 84 3.31 -25.66 22.34
N THR A 85 4.16 -26.65 22.66
CA THR A 85 5.53 -26.73 22.12
C THR A 85 5.73 -27.88 21.13
N GLU A 86 4.65 -28.56 20.75
CA GLU A 86 4.65 -29.69 19.84
C GLU A 86 3.87 -29.37 18.56
N GLY A 87 4.15 -30.12 17.49
CA GLY A 87 3.47 -29.98 16.20
C GLY A 87 3.56 -28.56 15.65
N PHE A 88 2.45 -28.03 15.17
CA PHE A 88 2.39 -26.66 14.64
C PHE A 88 2.77 -25.59 15.67
N GLY A 89 2.50 -25.82 16.97
CA GLY A 89 2.91 -24.92 18.03
C GLY A 89 4.42 -24.77 18.18
N ALA A 90 5.21 -25.78 17.78
CA ALA A 90 6.66 -25.72 17.77
C ALA A 90 7.20 -24.88 16.60
N THR A 91 6.52 -24.89 15.46
CA THR A 91 7.04 -24.33 14.20
C THR A 91 6.52 -22.94 13.88
N ILE A 92 5.31 -22.55 14.35
CA ILE A 92 4.66 -21.29 13.97
C ILE A 92 5.50 -20.04 14.23
N ASN A 93 6.40 -20.05 15.19
CA ASN A 93 7.28 -18.92 15.49
C ASN A 93 8.62 -18.97 14.74
N THR A 94 8.95 -20.07 14.10
CA THR A 94 10.24 -20.26 13.40
C THR A 94 10.08 -20.36 11.89
N ALA A 95 9.26 -21.29 11.42
CA ALA A 95 9.00 -21.51 10.00
C ALA A 95 7.54 -21.92 9.79
N VAL A 96 6.92 -21.44 8.75
CA VAL A 96 5.51 -21.75 8.41
C VAL A 96 5.40 -22.83 7.33
N ASN A 97 6.46 -23.07 6.60
CA ASN A 97 6.64 -24.14 5.63
C ASN A 97 8.15 -24.33 5.37
N ASP A 98 8.50 -25.23 4.44
CA ASP A 98 9.90 -25.55 4.14
C ASP A 98 10.67 -24.42 3.40
N GLU A 99 9.95 -23.41 2.88
CA GLU A 99 10.53 -22.33 2.07
C GLU A 99 10.55 -20.97 2.79
N MET A 100 9.71 -20.78 3.82
CA MET A 100 9.48 -19.46 4.39
C MET A 100 9.53 -19.45 5.91
N SER A 101 10.33 -18.55 6.46
CA SER A 101 10.36 -18.29 7.88
C SER A 101 9.05 -17.64 8.37
N SER A 102 8.75 -17.82 9.65
CA SER A 102 7.56 -17.20 10.24
C SER A 102 7.62 -15.67 10.23
N PHE A 103 8.82 -15.08 10.35
CA PHE A 103 9.00 -13.64 10.23
C PHE A 103 8.64 -13.15 8.82
N GLU A 104 9.17 -13.80 7.77
CA GLU A 104 8.91 -13.43 6.38
C GLU A 104 7.42 -13.56 6.03
N TRP A 105 6.77 -14.65 6.46
CA TRP A 105 5.34 -14.85 6.27
C TRP A 105 4.52 -13.73 6.92
N ARG A 106 4.79 -13.40 8.19
CA ARG A 106 4.08 -12.33 8.90
C ARG A 106 4.33 -10.98 8.24
N LYS A 107 5.59 -10.70 7.87
CA LYS A 107 5.95 -9.45 7.18
C LYS A 107 5.19 -9.34 5.88
N TYR A 108 5.24 -10.35 5.02
CA TYR A 108 4.49 -10.41 3.77
C TYR A 108 2.98 -10.22 4.00
N MET A 109 2.40 -10.92 4.95
CA MET A 109 0.98 -10.83 5.29
C MET A 109 0.56 -9.38 5.60
N PHE A 110 1.31 -8.70 6.46
CA PHE A 110 1.00 -7.31 6.82
C PHE A 110 1.31 -6.33 5.69
N GLU A 111 2.38 -6.52 4.92
CA GLU A 111 2.67 -5.71 3.74
C GLU A 111 1.54 -5.76 2.71
N GLN A 112 1.01 -6.95 2.42
CA GLN A 112 -0.13 -7.10 1.50
C GLN A 112 -1.38 -6.38 2.00
N VAL A 113 -1.67 -6.47 3.30
CA VAL A 113 -2.81 -5.76 3.91
C VAL A 113 -2.61 -4.25 3.87
N LEU A 114 -1.42 -3.77 4.21
CA LEU A 114 -1.09 -2.35 4.29
C LEU A 114 -0.94 -1.68 2.91
N THR A 115 -0.84 -2.45 1.84
CA THR A 115 -0.75 -1.94 0.45
C THR A 115 -2.03 -2.21 -0.33
N GLY A 116 -2.24 -3.45 -0.74
CA GLY A 116 -3.39 -3.90 -1.53
C GLY A 116 -4.70 -4.02 -0.73
N GLY A 117 -4.60 -4.04 0.60
CA GLY A 117 -5.74 -4.12 1.50
C GLY A 117 -6.22 -5.53 1.85
N ARG A 118 -5.52 -6.57 1.38
CA ARG A 118 -5.83 -7.97 1.70
C ARG A 118 -4.57 -8.82 1.66
N SER A 119 -4.47 -9.76 2.58
CA SER A 119 -3.54 -10.88 2.54
C SER A 119 -4.29 -12.19 2.61
N ILE A 120 -3.82 -13.19 1.86
CA ILE A 120 -4.40 -14.53 1.81
C ILE A 120 -3.31 -15.54 2.09
N THR A 121 -3.57 -16.44 3.05
CA THR A 121 -2.72 -17.58 3.36
C THR A 121 -3.55 -18.87 3.31
N TYR A 122 -3.11 -19.84 2.53
CA TYR A 122 -3.70 -21.19 2.52
C TYR A 122 -3.16 -22.01 3.68
N ILE A 123 -4.04 -22.73 4.36
CA ILE A 123 -3.73 -23.64 5.45
C ILE A 123 -3.70 -25.06 4.90
N GLU A 124 -2.50 -25.63 4.84
CA GLU A 124 -2.33 -27.05 4.55
C GLU A 124 -2.56 -27.87 5.81
N ARG A 125 -3.41 -28.90 5.69
CA ARG A 125 -3.74 -29.80 6.79
C ARG A 125 -3.34 -31.23 6.47
N ASP A 126 -3.00 -31.97 7.50
CA ASP A 126 -2.81 -33.43 7.43
C ASP A 126 -4.16 -34.19 7.33
N GLU A 127 -4.10 -35.50 7.19
CA GLU A 127 -5.29 -36.36 7.13
C GLU A 127 -6.14 -36.30 8.40
N GLY A 128 -5.55 -35.96 9.54
CA GLY A 128 -6.22 -35.76 10.82
C GLY A 128 -6.87 -34.36 10.94
N GLY A 129 -6.68 -33.48 9.95
CA GLY A 129 -7.19 -32.12 9.97
C GLY A 129 -6.33 -31.14 10.75
N ASN A 130 -5.16 -31.55 11.27
CA ASN A 130 -4.23 -30.67 11.96
C ASN A 130 -3.50 -29.78 10.96
N VAL A 131 -3.13 -28.57 11.39
CA VAL A 131 -2.36 -27.64 10.58
C VAL A 131 -0.94 -28.17 10.42
N ARG A 132 -0.50 -28.29 9.15
CA ARG A 132 0.86 -28.70 8.79
C ARG A 132 1.70 -27.52 8.35
N ASN A 133 1.25 -26.82 7.31
CA ASN A 133 1.96 -25.68 6.72
C ASN A 133 1.02 -24.52 6.45
N LEU A 134 1.59 -23.31 6.34
CA LEU A 134 0.92 -22.10 5.88
C LEU A 134 1.60 -21.62 4.59
N HIS A 135 0.80 -21.40 3.54
CA HIS A 135 1.28 -20.96 2.24
C HIS A 135 0.66 -19.61 1.89
N PRO A 136 1.43 -18.51 1.92
CA PRO A 136 0.93 -17.22 1.44
C PRO A 136 0.68 -17.28 -0.06
N VAL A 137 -0.39 -16.63 -0.49
CA VAL A 137 -0.85 -16.62 -1.88
C VAL A 137 -1.00 -15.18 -2.33
N ASP A 138 -0.64 -14.88 -3.59
CA ASP A 138 -0.90 -13.55 -4.16
C ASP A 138 -2.41 -13.24 -4.12
N PRO A 139 -2.84 -12.23 -3.35
CA PRO A 139 -4.26 -11.90 -3.23
C PRO A 139 -4.91 -11.49 -4.55
N ASN A 140 -4.11 -10.99 -5.52
CA ASN A 140 -4.62 -10.58 -6.83
C ASN A 140 -5.02 -11.78 -7.69
N GLY A 141 -4.42 -12.96 -7.45
CA GLY A 141 -4.76 -14.21 -8.14
C GLY A 141 -5.95 -14.94 -7.51
N VAL A 142 -6.53 -14.45 -6.41
CA VAL A 142 -7.61 -15.12 -5.69
C VAL A 142 -8.95 -14.44 -5.91
N LEU A 143 -9.88 -15.15 -6.50
CA LEU A 143 -11.27 -14.71 -6.61
C LEU A 143 -12.04 -15.11 -5.35
N VAL A 144 -12.61 -14.13 -4.65
CA VAL A 144 -13.42 -14.35 -3.44
C VAL A 144 -14.90 -14.24 -3.80
N GLU A 145 -15.63 -15.31 -3.62
CA GLU A 145 -17.06 -15.41 -3.96
C GLU A 145 -17.89 -15.78 -2.73
N ARG A 146 -19.18 -15.49 -2.78
CA ARG A 146 -20.14 -15.99 -1.81
C ARG A 146 -21.07 -16.95 -2.53
N LYS A 147 -21.05 -18.21 -2.11
CA LYS A 147 -21.94 -19.26 -2.65
C LYS A 147 -22.92 -19.69 -1.59
N VAL A 148 -24.12 -20.05 -2.02
CA VAL A 148 -25.11 -20.65 -1.13
C VAL A 148 -24.72 -22.11 -0.92
N THR A 149 -24.59 -22.52 0.34
CA THR A 149 -24.31 -23.90 0.71
C THR A 149 -25.53 -24.78 0.41
N SER A 150 -25.37 -26.12 0.40
CA SER A 150 -26.47 -27.07 0.30
C SER A 150 -27.54 -26.92 1.39
N GLN A 151 -27.19 -26.24 2.50
CA GLN A 151 -28.09 -25.92 3.60
C GLN A 151 -28.79 -24.56 3.46
N GLY A 152 -28.62 -23.86 2.32
CA GLY A 152 -29.24 -22.56 2.06
C GLY A 152 -28.52 -21.37 2.65
N PHE A 153 -27.36 -21.53 3.30
CA PHE A 153 -26.63 -20.40 3.92
C PHE A 153 -25.52 -19.89 3.00
N PRO A 154 -25.30 -18.54 2.96
CA PRO A 154 -24.20 -17.97 2.19
C PRO A 154 -22.87 -18.30 2.86
N ALA A 155 -21.93 -18.90 2.11
CA ALA A 155 -20.56 -19.17 2.57
C ALA A 155 -19.54 -18.54 1.63
N LYS A 156 -18.49 -17.96 2.23
CA LYS A 156 -17.35 -17.42 1.49
C LYS A 156 -16.51 -18.58 0.92
N THR A 157 -16.16 -18.52 -0.35
CA THR A 157 -15.27 -19.46 -1.04
C THR A 157 -14.17 -18.69 -1.74
N TYR A 158 -13.03 -19.32 -1.91
CA TYR A 158 -11.84 -18.75 -2.53
C TYR A 158 -11.44 -19.61 -3.72
N ARG A 159 -11.29 -18.98 -4.88
CA ARG A 159 -10.84 -19.69 -6.09
C ARG A 159 -9.44 -19.20 -6.45
N TYR A 160 -8.51 -20.13 -6.54
CA TYR A 160 -7.13 -19.89 -6.96
C TYR A 160 -6.67 -21.02 -7.86
N ASN A 161 -6.07 -20.72 -9.02
CA ASN A 161 -5.60 -21.70 -9.98
C ASN A 161 -6.63 -22.81 -10.27
N GLN A 162 -7.89 -22.42 -10.55
CA GLN A 162 -9.03 -23.31 -10.83
C GLN A 162 -9.47 -24.21 -9.66
N ARG A 163 -8.81 -24.13 -8.51
CA ARG A 163 -9.21 -24.85 -7.29
C ARG A 163 -10.07 -23.96 -6.40
N ILE A 164 -11.05 -24.57 -5.73
CA ILE A 164 -11.93 -23.88 -4.79
C ILE A 164 -11.55 -24.33 -3.38
N PHE A 165 -11.28 -23.34 -2.54
CA PHE A 165 -10.94 -23.55 -1.14
C PHE A 165 -12.08 -23.08 -0.24
N LYS A 166 -12.30 -23.80 0.85
CA LYS A 166 -13.28 -23.46 1.88
C LYS A 166 -12.74 -22.34 2.74
N ALA A 167 -13.65 -21.54 3.30
CA ALA A 167 -13.26 -20.41 4.16
C ALA A 167 -12.46 -20.83 5.41
N ARG A 168 -12.63 -22.07 5.88
CA ARG A 168 -11.89 -22.59 7.04
C ARG A 168 -10.41 -22.84 6.74
N ASP A 169 -10.04 -23.05 5.47
CA ASP A 169 -8.69 -23.39 5.06
C ASP A 169 -7.92 -22.16 4.52
N ILE A 170 -8.49 -20.96 4.72
CA ILE A 170 -7.92 -19.70 4.27
C ILE A 170 -7.90 -18.70 5.43
N ILE A 171 -6.72 -18.15 5.75
CA ILE A 171 -6.57 -16.94 6.57
C ILE A 171 -6.73 -15.76 5.61
N ASP A 172 -7.76 -14.94 5.81
CA ASP A 172 -8.11 -13.79 4.96
C ASP A 172 -8.07 -12.51 5.80
N LEU A 173 -6.88 -11.91 5.91
CA LEU A 173 -6.70 -10.67 6.64
C LEU A 173 -6.95 -9.48 5.71
N THR A 174 -7.81 -8.56 6.12
CA THR A 174 -8.19 -7.39 5.32
C THR A 174 -7.96 -6.09 6.07
N PHE A 175 -7.59 -5.03 5.35
CA PHE A 175 -7.46 -3.68 5.95
C PHE A 175 -8.83 -3.16 6.40
N MET A 176 -9.79 -3.19 5.49
CA MET A 176 -11.19 -2.84 5.70
C MET A 176 -12.02 -3.51 4.60
N LEU A 177 -13.21 -3.97 4.91
CA LEU A 177 -14.13 -4.56 3.93
C LEU A 177 -15.10 -3.51 3.39
N LYS A 178 -15.46 -3.64 2.11
CA LYS A 178 -16.59 -2.94 1.52
C LYS A 178 -17.91 -3.52 2.05
N ALA A 179 -19.02 -2.85 1.76
CA ALA A 179 -20.36 -3.27 2.21
C ALA A 179 -20.75 -4.68 1.74
N ASN A 180 -20.21 -5.16 0.61
CA ASN A 180 -20.44 -6.51 0.11
C ASN A 180 -19.72 -7.60 0.95
N GLN A 181 -18.86 -7.22 1.89
CA GLN A 181 -18.07 -8.09 2.77
C GLN A 181 -17.13 -9.05 2.02
N LEU A 182 -16.90 -8.82 0.75
CA LEU A 182 -16.01 -9.62 -0.12
C LEU A 182 -14.78 -8.82 -0.52
N ASP A 183 -14.98 -7.60 -1.01
CA ASP A 183 -13.89 -6.76 -1.49
C ASP A 183 -13.22 -5.98 -0.38
N PRO A 184 -11.89 -5.88 -0.37
CA PRO A 184 -11.17 -5.01 0.54
C PRO A 184 -11.22 -3.55 0.07
N ARG A 185 -11.12 -2.63 1.04
CA ARG A 185 -10.69 -1.25 0.79
C ARG A 185 -9.20 -1.17 1.07
N GLY A 186 -8.40 -1.24 0.01
CA GLY A 186 -6.95 -1.05 0.13
C GLY A 186 -6.61 0.40 0.47
N PRO A 187 -5.66 0.65 1.37
CA PRO A 187 -5.30 2.01 1.79
C PRO A 187 -4.75 2.84 0.62
N ILE A 188 -3.95 2.26 -0.26
CA ILE A 188 -3.39 2.94 -1.44
C ILE A 188 -4.50 3.31 -2.43
N ALA A 189 -5.33 2.35 -2.83
CA ALA A 189 -6.41 2.59 -3.79
C ALA A 189 -7.46 3.58 -3.28
N THR A 190 -7.73 3.56 -1.97
CA THR A 190 -8.71 4.46 -1.34
C THR A 190 -8.20 5.89 -1.24
N ASN A 191 -6.90 6.08 -1.02
CA ASN A 191 -6.28 7.40 -0.82
C ASN A 191 -5.41 7.82 -2.02
N LYS A 192 -5.74 7.35 -3.22
CA LYS A 192 -4.97 7.58 -4.44
C LYS A 192 -4.70 9.06 -4.73
N ASP A 193 -5.64 9.95 -4.39
CA ASP A 193 -5.49 11.38 -4.70
C ASP A 193 -4.45 12.05 -3.79
N ALA A 194 -4.42 11.72 -2.50
CA ALA A 194 -3.40 12.20 -1.57
C ALA A 194 -2.00 11.65 -1.93
N ILE A 195 -1.93 10.37 -2.29
CA ILE A 195 -0.69 9.71 -2.73
C ILE A 195 -0.23 10.28 -4.07
N GLY A 196 -1.15 10.47 -5.01
CA GLY A 196 -0.87 11.06 -6.31
C GLY A 196 -0.32 12.48 -6.20
N MET A 197 -0.82 13.27 -5.26
CA MET A 197 -0.27 14.60 -4.98
C MET A 197 1.18 14.53 -4.47
N ALA A 198 1.51 13.59 -3.59
CA ALA A 198 2.87 13.37 -3.12
C ALA A 198 3.83 12.98 -4.25
N ILE A 199 3.38 12.09 -5.15
CA ILE A 199 4.15 11.68 -6.34
C ILE A 199 4.35 12.87 -7.28
N ALA A 200 3.29 13.63 -7.58
CA ALA A 200 3.35 14.79 -8.48
C ALA A 200 4.27 15.89 -7.93
N ALA A 201 4.22 16.17 -6.62
CA ALA A 201 5.11 17.12 -5.95
C ALA A 201 6.58 16.69 -6.07
N SER A 202 6.88 15.40 -5.89
CA SER A 202 8.23 14.87 -6.06
C SER A 202 8.71 14.97 -7.52
N GLN A 203 7.86 14.62 -8.48
CA GLN A 203 8.17 14.72 -9.92
C GLN A 203 8.40 16.18 -10.35
N TYR A 204 7.60 17.10 -9.82
CA TYR A 204 7.76 18.51 -10.09
C TYR A 204 9.11 19.02 -9.58
N GLY A 205 9.47 18.69 -8.34
CA GLY A 205 10.78 19.01 -7.78
C GLY A 205 11.92 18.44 -8.63
N ALA A 206 11.85 17.16 -9.03
CA ALA A 206 12.85 16.52 -9.87
C ALA A 206 13.02 17.23 -11.24
N LYS A 207 11.92 17.60 -11.88
CA LYS A 207 11.96 18.37 -13.16
C LYS A 207 12.58 19.75 -12.98
N ALA A 208 12.28 20.43 -11.89
CA ALA A 208 12.88 21.72 -11.57
C ALA A 208 14.42 21.60 -11.43
N PHE A 209 14.90 20.56 -10.76
CA PHE A 209 16.35 20.29 -10.64
C PHE A 209 16.98 19.88 -11.98
N GLN A 210 16.30 19.09 -12.82
CA GLN A 210 16.78 18.74 -14.15
C GLN A 210 16.96 19.96 -15.06
N SER A 211 16.10 20.97 -14.90
CA SER A 211 16.21 22.25 -15.63
C SER A 211 17.30 23.18 -15.06
N GLY A 212 18.15 22.68 -14.13
CA GLY A 212 19.17 23.49 -13.48
C GLY A 212 18.61 24.47 -12.43
N GLY A 213 17.40 24.22 -11.92
CA GLY A 213 16.74 25.10 -10.94
C GLY A 213 16.28 26.45 -11.52
N ILE A 214 16.32 26.59 -12.84
CA ILE A 214 15.91 27.83 -13.52
C ILE A 214 14.39 27.84 -13.62
N PRO A 215 13.71 28.83 -12.99
CA PRO A 215 12.26 28.94 -13.11
C PRO A 215 11.87 29.26 -14.54
N PRO A 216 10.64 28.91 -14.97
CA PRO A 216 10.12 29.32 -16.26
C PRO A 216 10.26 30.83 -16.41
N ALA A 217 10.81 31.25 -17.51
CA ALA A 217 11.05 32.65 -17.78
C ALA A 217 10.40 33.05 -19.12
N VAL A 218 9.94 34.28 -19.17
CA VAL A 218 9.45 34.90 -20.41
C VAL A 218 10.54 35.77 -20.96
N LEU A 219 10.93 35.48 -22.21
CA LEU A 219 11.82 36.37 -22.98
C LEU A 219 11.01 37.53 -23.56
N GLN A 220 11.25 38.72 -23.07
CA GLN A 220 10.64 39.93 -23.61
C GLN A 220 11.67 40.71 -24.46
N GLY A 221 11.22 41.26 -25.59
CA GLY A 221 12.09 42.04 -26.44
C GLY A 221 11.39 42.45 -27.77
N PRO A 222 12.04 43.29 -28.59
CA PRO A 222 11.51 43.72 -29.89
C PRO A 222 11.66 42.62 -30.93
N PHE A 223 10.72 41.65 -30.96
CA PHE A 223 10.70 40.59 -31.94
C PHE A 223 9.98 41.07 -33.23
N GLN A 224 10.60 40.81 -34.39
CA GLN A 224 10.03 41.21 -35.70
C GLN A 224 8.84 40.33 -36.11
N SER A 225 8.72 39.11 -35.56
CA SER A 225 7.63 38.18 -35.83
C SER A 225 7.51 37.14 -34.72
N GLY A 226 6.37 36.43 -34.65
CA GLY A 226 6.18 35.31 -33.76
C GLY A 226 7.19 34.18 -33.97
N ALA A 227 7.59 33.95 -35.23
CA ALA A 227 8.62 32.95 -35.55
C ALA A 227 10.01 33.36 -35.03
N ALA A 228 10.33 34.66 -35.02
CA ALA A 228 11.56 35.17 -34.43
C ALA A 228 11.54 34.99 -32.88
N ALA A 229 10.41 35.23 -32.24
CA ALA A 229 10.24 35.02 -30.82
C ALA A 229 10.41 33.54 -30.42
N SER A 230 9.82 32.61 -31.19
CA SER A 230 10.00 31.14 -30.97
C SER A 230 11.47 30.72 -31.08
N ARG A 231 12.16 31.12 -32.15
CA ARG A 231 13.58 30.80 -32.31
C ARG A 231 14.43 31.36 -31.17
N ALA A 232 14.21 32.61 -30.79
CA ALA A 232 14.94 33.24 -29.70
C ALA A 232 14.70 32.50 -28.38
N SER A 233 13.50 32.00 -28.12
CA SER A 233 13.18 31.21 -26.92
C SER A 233 13.88 29.84 -26.93
N GLU A 234 13.95 29.18 -28.08
CA GLU A 234 14.68 27.92 -28.28
C GLU A 234 16.20 28.11 -28.08
N ASP A 235 16.77 29.18 -28.67
CA ASP A 235 18.18 29.50 -28.51
C ASP A 235 18.55 29.79 -27.05
N VAL A 236 17.71 30.54 -26.32
CA VAL A 236 17.90 30.84 -24.90
C VAL A 236 17.78 29.56 -24.07
N ALA A 237 16.82 28.69 -24.37
CA ALA A 237 16.66 27.44 -23.68
C ALA A 237 17.87 26.51 -23.89
N ALA A 238 18.36 26.39 -25.13
CA ALA A 238 19.55 25.61 -25.46
C ALA A 238 20.82 26.17 -24.77
N ALA A 239 21.02 27.49 -24.82
CA ALA A 239 22.12 28.15 -24.15
C ALA A 239 22.08 27.94 -22.61
N THR A 240 20.90 28.06 -22.02
CA THR A 240 20.68 27.83 -20.59
C THR A 240 21.01 26.40 -20.19
N ALA A 241 20.56 25.41 -20.97
CA ALA A 241 20.85 24.01 -20.72
C ALA A 241 22.36 23.69 -20.82
N LYS A 242 23.06 24.33 -21.78
CA LYS A 242 24.52 24.21 -21.93
C LYS A 242 25.28 24.81 -20.75
N LEU A 243 24.91 26.02 -20.35
CA LEU A 243 25.54 26.73 -19.21
C LEU A 243 25.30 26.00 -17.89
N ALA A 244 24.14 25.39 -17.69
CA ALA A 244 23.86 24.56 -16.52
C ALA A 244 24.79 23.33 -16.45
N LYS A 245 25.04 22.67 -17.59
CA LYS A 245 25.99 21.54 -17.67
C LYS A 245 27.45 21.97 -17.42
N GLU A 246 27.81 23.17 -17.83
CA GLU A 246 29.17 23.72 -17.68
C GLU A 246 29.40 24.42 -16.32
N GLY A 247 28.38 24.48 -15.46
CA GLY A 247 28.46 25.16 -14.15
C GLY A 247 28.65 26.68 -14.25
N ARG A 248 28.25 27.29 -15.37
CA ARG A 248 28.36 28.73 -15.63
C ARG A 248 26.98 29.40 -15.58
N PRO A 249 26.61 30.10 -14.49
CA PRO A 249 25.24 30.62 -14.33
C PRO A 249 24.96 31.95 -15.07
N ILE A 250 25.87 32.47 -15.90
CA ILE A 250 25.74 33.77 -16.53
C ILE A 250 25.54 33.66 -18.03
N MET A 251 24.46 34.26 -18.53
CA MET A 251 24.11 34.37 -19.93
C MET A 251 23.96 35.86 -20.34
N ALA A 252 24.53 36.23 -21.47
CA ALA A 252 24.31 37.55 -22.06
C ALA A 252 23.12 37.54 -23.00
N LEU A 253 22.22 38.50 -22.86
CA LEU A 253 21.08 38.72 -23.79
C LEU A 253 21.40 39.88 -24.76
N PRO A 254 20.87 39.84 -25.99
CA PRO A 254 20.98 40.97 -26.89
C PRO A 254 20.33 42.24 -26.31
N LEU A 255 20.83 43.38 -26.76
CA LEU A 255 20.33 44.67 -26.30
C LEU A 255 18.81 44.79 -26.54
N GLY A 256 18.08 45.23 -25.53
CA GLY A 256 16.62 45.39 -25.59
C GLY A 256 15.83 44.11 -25.27
N HIS A 257 16.50 42.99 -25.00
CA HIS A 257 15.84 41.78 -24.55
C HIS A 257 16.01 41.59 -23.03
N GLU A 258 14.94 41.16 -22.40
CA GLU A 258 14.92 40.94 -20.93
C GLU A 258 14.34 39.57 -20.66
N LEU A 259 15.01 38.81 -19.80
CA LEU A 259 14.50 37.56 -19.30
C LEU A 259 13.79 37.81 -17.95
N LYS A 260 12.46 37.77 -17.95
CA LYS A 260 11.66 37.91 -16.75
C LYS A 260 11.32 36.53 -16.22
N SER A 261 11.76 36.24 -15.04
CA SER A 261 11.28 35.06 -14.30
C SER A 261 9.78 35.19 -14.06
N VAL A 262 8.99 34.25 -14.57
CA VAL A 262 7.57 34.15 -14.26
C VAL A 262 7.45 33.41 -12.95
N GLY A 263 7.62 34.17 -11.91
CA GLY A 263 7.34 33.91 -10.52
C GLY A 263 7.57 32.53 -9.95
N PHE A 264 8.62 32.32 -9.16
CA PHE A 264 8.74 31.15 -8.26
C PHE A 264 9.48 31.46 -6.96
N SER A 265 9.41 32.62 -6.38
CA SER A 265 10.05 32.80 -5.08
C SER A 265 9.16 32.48 -3.85
N PRO A 266 7.83 32.64 -3.84
CA PRO A 266 6.97 32.10 -2.76
C PRO A 266 6.69 30.60 -2.88
N GLU A 267 6.75 30.03 -4.08
CA GLU A 267 6.28 28.67 -4.40
C GLU A 267 7.29 27.58 -4.04
N GLN A 268 8.58 27.87 -3.96
CA GLN A 268 9.56 26.90 -3.44
C GLN A 268 9.31 26.59 -1.96
N MET A 269 8.92 27.60 -1.19
CA MET A 269 8.51 27.40 0.21
C MET A 269 7.22 26.58 0.29
N GLN A 270 6.25 26.84 -0.59
CA GLN A 270 5.00 26.07 -0.67
C GLN A 270 5.23 24.62 -1.08
N LEU A 271 6.21 24.31 -1.93
CA LEU A 271 6.54 22.93 -2.29
C LEU A 271 7.06 22.14 -1.07
N ILE A 272 7.91 22.74 -0.25
CA ILE A 272 8.41 22.12 0.99
C ILE A 272 7.25 21.87 1.97
N GLU A 273 6.35 22.83 2.13
CA GLU A 273 5.17 22.71 2.96
C GLU A 273 4.21 21.63 2.43
N LEU A 274 4.03 21.54 1.11
CA LEU A 274 3.22 20.50 0.47
C LEU A 274 3.83 19.11 0.70
N GLN A 275 5.14 18.95 0.59
CA GLN A 275 5.82 17.70 0.87
C GLN A 275 5.64 17.29 2.34
N ARG A 276 5.78 18.19 3.29
CA ARG A 276 5.51 17.94 4.71
C ARG A 276 4.06 17.58 4.96
N PHE A 277 3.13 18.32 4.39
CA PHE A 277 1.71 18.00 4.46
C PHE A 277 1.41 16.60 3.91
N SER A 278 2.06 16.20 2.82
CA SER A 278 1.93 14.86 2.25
C SER A 278 2.39 13.77 3.23
N ILE A 279 3.47 13.98 3.99
CA ILE A 279 3.92 13.06 5.04
C ILE A 279 2.85 12.93 6.13
N GLU A 280 2.27 14.04 6.59
CA GLU A 280 1.18 14.02 7.58
C GLU A 280 -0.07 13.29 7.05
N GLN A 281 -0.44 13.46 5.78
CA GLN A 281 -1.56 12.73 5.17
C GLN A 281 -1.30 11.23 5.13
N ILE A 282 -0.09 10.82 4.75
CA ILE A 282 0.31 9.41 4.74
C ILE A 282 0.31 8.83 6.16
N ALA A 283 0.79 9.57 7.15
CA ALA A 283 0.74 9.18 8.55
C ALA A 283 -0.71 8.90 9.02
N ARG A 284 -1.67 9.73 8.59
CA ARG A 284 -3.10 9.54 8.88
C ARG A 284 -3.68 8.28 8.25
N ILE A 285 -3.29 7.95 7.00
CA ILE A 285 -3.74 6.73 6.31
C ILE A 285 -3.43 5.48 7.14
N TYR A 286 -2.22 5.43 7.73
CA TYR A 286 -1.74 4.30 8.51
C TYR A 286 -1.95 4.44 10.02
N SER A 287 -2.57 5.54 10.48
CA SER A 287 -2.74 5.86 11.91
C SER A 287 -1.40 5.85 12.66
N LEU A 288 -0.37 6.40 12.03
CA LEU A 288 0.97 6.55 12.59
C LEU A 288 1.19 7.99 13.09
N PRO A 289 1.81 8.19 14.25
CA PRO A 289 2.41 9.49 14.57
C PRO A 289 3.48 9.86 13.54
N PRO A 290 3.54 11.11 13.04
CA PRO A 290 4.49 11.52 12.00
C PRO A 290 5.97 11.30 12.35
N ILE A 291 6.31 11.27 13.63
CA ILE A 291 7.67 10.98 14.11
C ILE A 291 8.20 9.63 13.62
N PHE A 292 7.35 8.61 13.50
CA PHE A 292 7.74 7.28 12.98
C PHE A 292 8.00 7.28 11.47
N LEU A 293 7.62 8.38 10.79
CA LEU A 293 8.00 8.66 9.41
C LEU A 293 9.22 9.58 9.32
N GLN A 294 9.96 9.74 10.45
CA GLN A 294 11.14 10.59 10.59
C GLN A 294 10.87 12.10 10.41
N ASP A 295 9.62 12.52 10.55
CA ASP A 295 9.29 13.95 10.65
C ASP A 295 9.42 14.43 12.10
N LEU A 296 10.62 14.97 12.43
CA LEU A 296 10.98 15.45 13.77
C LEU A 296 10.62 16.92 14.00
N THR A 297 9.98 17.59 13.06
CA THR A 297 9.74 19.04 13.11
C THR A 297 8.90 19.51 14.30
N ARG A 298 8.10 18.62 14.88
CA ARG A 298 7.22 18.88 16.03
C ARG A 298 7.47 17.96 17.23
N SER A 299 8.60 17.22 17.25
CA SER A 299 8.89 16.30 18.34
C SER A 299 9.85 16.91 19.35
N THR A 300 9.55 16.71 20.64
CA THR A 300 10.46 16.97 21.75
C THR A 300 10.83 15.63 22.39
N PHE A 301 12.05 15.51 22.90
CA PHE A 301 12.54 14.26 23.52
C PHE A 301 11.65 13.74 24.67
N THR A 302 10.96 14.63 25.36
CA THR A 302 10.06 14.29 26.48
C THR A 302 8.80 13.52 26.06
N ASN A 303 8.45 13.52 24.76
CA ASN A 303 7.23 12.88 24.24
C ASN A 303 7.47 11.49 23.60
N SER A 304 8.73 11.01 23.52
CA SER A 304 9.05 9.76 22.84
C SER A 304 8.38 8.54 23.47
N GLU A 305 8.47 8.39 24.79
CA GLU A 305 7.84 7.26 25.51
C GLU A 305 6.31 7.26 25.37
N GLN A 306 5.69 8.43 25.41
CA GLN A 306 4.25 8.57 25.18
C GLN A 306 3.86 8.22 23.75
N GLN A 307 4.70 8.54 22.78
CA GLN A 307 4.46 8.22 21.37
C GLN A 307 4.65 6.72 21.09
N ASP A 308 5.63 6.08 21.71
CA ASP A 308 5.81 4.62 21.64
C ASP A 308 4.59 3.89 22.21
N LEU A 309 4.10 4.31 23.38
CA LEU A 309 2.90 3.75 23.97
C LEU A 309 1.65 4.02 23.09
N HIS A 310 1.57 5.21 22.49
CA HIS A 310 0.50 5.57 21.56
C HIS A 310 0.54 4.67 20.32
N PHE A 311 1.72 4.42 19.75
CA PHE A 311 1.91 3.53 18.61
C PHE A 311 1.43 2.11 18.92
N VAL A 312 1.86 1.55 20.05
CA VAL A 312 1.41 0.20 20.46
C VAL A 312 -0.11 0.16 20.65
N LYS A 313 -0.69 1.13 21.38
CA LYS A 313 -2.11 1.11 21.74
C LYS A 313 -3.05 1.43 20.57
N HIS A 314 -2.67 2.34 19.69
CA HIS A 314 -3.58 2.89 18.67
C HIS A 314 -3.26 2.43 17.25
N THR A 315 -2.03 1.99 16.98
CA THR A 315 -1.64 1.48 15.66
C THR A 315 -1.54 -0.04 15.66
N LEU A 316 -0.69 -0.62 16.52
CA LEU A 316 -0.40 -2.06 16.47
C LEU A 316 -1.51 -2.92 17.03
N LYS A 317 -2.13 -2.54 18.15
CA LYS A 317 -3.10 -3.36 18.88
C LYS A 317 -4.23 -3.87 17.98
N ARG A 318 -4.78 -3.01 17.13
CA ARG A 318 -5.86 -3.40 16.20
C ARG A 318 -5.43 -4.51 15.24
N TRP A 319 -4.18 -4.44 14.74
CA TRP A 319 -3.63 -5.43 13.81
C TRP A 319 -3.37 -6.76 14.49
N ILE A 320 -2.84 -6.70 15.72
CA ILE A 320 -2.61 -7.87 16.57
C ILE A 320 -3.95 -8.58 16.82
N GLU A 321 -4.93 -7.88 17.36
CA GLU A 321 -6.25 -8.44 17.66
C GLU A 321 -6.95 -9.01 16.42
N GLN A 322 -6.89 -8.30 15.29
CA GLN A 322 -7.52 -8.76 14.05
C GLN A 322 -6.83 -10.01 13.50
N ALA A 323 -5.50 -10.04 13.50
CA ALA A 323 -4.73 -11.19 13.02
C ALA A 323 -4.93 -12.41 13.94
N GLU A 324 -4.88 -12.23 15.26
CA GLU A 324 -5.13 -13.30 16.22
C GLU A 324 -6.53 -13.88 16.07
N GLN A 325 -7.56 -13.05 15.97
CA GLN A 325 -8.94 -13.52 15.84
C GLN A 325 -9.15 -14.29 14.52
N GLU A 326 -8.62 -13.79 13.41
CA GLU A 326 -8.71 -14.49 12.13
C GLU A 326 -7.93 -15.80 12.16
N MET A 327 -6.69 -15.80 12.65
CA MET A 327 -5.90 -17.02 12.78
C MET A 327 -6.58 -18.04 13.73
N ASN A 328 -7.07 -17.62 14.88
CA ASN A 328 -7.75 -18.49 15.83
C ASN A 328 -8.98 -19.16 15.22
N LEU A 329 -9.79 -18.37 14.49
CA LEU A 329 -10.97 -18.91 13.80
C LEU A 329 -10.59 -19.97 12.74
N LYS A 330 -9.49 -19.76 12.02
CA LYS A 330 -9.11 -20.59 10.87
C LYS A 330 -8.24 -21.78 11.27
N LEU A 331 -7.29 -21.59 12.15
CA LEU A 331 -6.36 -22.65 12.55
C LEU A 331 -7.05 -23.70 13.44
N PHE A 332 -7.82 -23.24 14.43
CA PHE A 332 -8.38 -24.13 15.47
C PHE A 332 -9.89 -24.24 15.41
N GLY A 333 -10.60 -23.29 14.77
CA GLY A 333 -12.06 -23.31 14.70
C GLY A 333 -12.73 -22.67 15.92
N ARG A 334 -14.07 -22.63 15.85
CA ARG A 334 -14.89 -22.01 16.93
C ARG A 334 -14.93 -22.90 18.17
N GLY A 335 -14.67 -22.30 19.32
CA GLY A 335 -14.77 -23.00 20.61
C GLY A 335 -13.58 -23.91 20.96
N SER A 336 -12.48 -23.82 20.22
CA SER A 336 -11.25 -24.52 20.58
C SER A 336 -10.66 -24.01 21.89
N ASP A 337 -10.02 -24.90 22.63
CA ASP A 337 -9.18 -24.56 23.77
C ASP A 337 -7.82 -24.01 23.38
N GLN A 338 -7.41 -24.22 22.11
CA GLN A 338 -6.16 -23.69 21.56
C GLN A 338 -6.37 -22.35 20.88
N TYR A 339 -5.37 -21.49 20.98
CA TYR A 339 -5.33 -20.18 20.34
C TYR A 339 -3.88 -19.70 20.11
N VAL A 340 -3.69 -18.83 19.12
CA VAL A 340 -2.43 -18.09 18.95
C VAL A 340 -2.52 -16.74 19.65
N GLU A 341 -1.38 -16.27 20.12
CA GLU A 341 -1.23 -14.97 20.76
C GLU A 341 0.14 -14.39 20.43
N PHE A 342 0.17 -13.11 20.05
CA PHE A 342 1.42 -12.35 19.91
C PHE A 342 1.93 -11.93 21.29
N ASN A 343 3.22 -12.13 21.54
CA ASN A 343 3.84 -11.60 22.75
C ASN A 343 4.29 -10.15 22.49
N VAL A 344 3.63 -9.21 23.15
CA VAL A 344 3.92 -7.77 23.07
C VAL A 344 4.80 -7.25 24.21
N ASP A 345 5.19 -8.12 25.16
CA ASP A 345 5.91 -7.71 26.38
C ASP A 345 7.23 -6.99 26.06
N GLY A 346 7.92 -7.44 24.99
CA GLY A 346 9.17 -6.82 24.55
C GLY A 346 9.03 -5.39 24.01
N LEU A 347 7.84 -5.02 23.50
CA LEU A 347 7.57 -3.65 23.04
C LEU A 347 7.19 -2.69 24.18
N LEU A 348 6.73 -3.23 25.29
CA LEU A 348 6.25 -2.44 26.44
C LEU A 348 7.35 -2.23 27.49
N ARG A 349 8.41 -3.01 27.44
CA ARG A 349 9.59 -2.85 28.29
C ARG A 349 10.60 -2.04 27.47
N GLY A 350 10.71 -0.75 27.78
CA GLY A 350 11.78 0.08 27.25
C GLY A 350 13.10 -0.30 27.93
N ASP A 351 13.75 -1.36 27.41
CA ASP A 351 15.11 -1.73 27.83
C ASP A 351 16.13 -1.03 26.92
#